data_414732ff658012b55ae6d95d63725924
#
_entry.id   414732ff658012b55ae6d95d63725924
#
_cell.length_a   1.000
_cell.length_b   1.000
_cell.length_c   1.000
_cell.angle_alpha   90.00
_cell.angle_beta   90.00
_cell.angle_gamma   90.00
#
_symmetry.space_group_name_H-M   'P 1'
#
loop_
_entity.id
_entity.type
_entity.pdbx_description
1 polymer ?
#
loop_
_entity_poly.entity_id
_entity_poly.type
_entity_poly.pdbx_seq_one_letter_code
_entity_poly.pdbx_strand_id
1 'polypeptide(L)'
;MISQNQQNLSDITKQCLLAKSYSCDDLNQRGENGDTPLMKATREGFYAVVQELISLGVDINARNNDGNNALWFAWFGNHFDLMNLLLAAHINIDNQNDNGATVLMYAASAGKTEVVNLLLQHHPNINLKNLDDFKAIDFASNVEVLRILKNASKSYL
;
A
#
# COMPACT_ATOMS: atom_id res chain seq x y z
N MET A 1 32.52 6.31 -7.06
CA MET A 1 32.02 6.36 -5.67
C MET A 1 30.82 5.46 -5.51
N ILE A 2 30.86 4.55 -4.57
CA ILE A 2 29.69 3.79 -4.16
C ILE A 2 28.76 4.72 -3.38
N SER A 3 27.48 4.82 -3.72
CA SER A 3 26.53 5.67 -2.98
C SER A 3 26.42 5.18 -1.53
N GLN A 4 26.13 6.07 -0.58
CA GLN A 4 25.92 5.70 0.83
C GLN A 4 24.87 4.61 0.98
N ASN A 5 23.84 4.61 0.13
CA ASN A 5 22.77 3.61 0.12
C ASN A 5 23.29 2.22 -0.27
N GLN A 6 24.23 2.13 -1.22
CA GLN A 6 24.83 0.85 -1.64
C GLN A 6 25.61 0.16 -0.52
N GLN A 7 26.25 0.96 0.35
CA GLN A 7 27.06 0.42 1.45
C GLN A 7 26.22 -0.17 2.58
N ASN A 8 24.95 0.25 2.69
CA ASN A 8 24.05 -0.15 3.79
C ASN A 8 23.02 -1.22 3.43
N LEU A 9 22.93 -1.61 2.14
CA LEU A 9 21.97 -2.63 1.72
C LEU A 9 22.46 -4.03 2.10
N SER A 10 21.56 -4.84 2.65
CA SER A 10 21.78 -6.27 2.85
C SER A 10 21.91 -7.00 1.50
N ASP A 11 22.57 -8.16 1.50
CA ASP A 11 22.74 -8.96 0.29
C ASP A 11 21.39 -9.42 -0.28
N ILE A 12 20.42 -9.73 0.58
CA ILE A 12 19.07 -10.12 0.17
C ILE A 12 18.40 -8.99 -0.62
N THR A 13 18.47 -7.76 -0.10
CA THR A 13 17.88 -6.60 -0.76
C THR A 13 18.59 -6.30 -2.09
N LYS A 14 19.93 -6.36 -2.12
CA LYS A 14 20.69 -6.20 -3.38
C LYS A 14 20.26 -7.21 -4.43
N GLN A 15 20.17 -8.49 -4.07
CA GLN A 15 19.73 -9.56 -4.97
C GLN A 15 18.30 -9.33 -5.46
N CYS A 16 17.39 -8.92 -4.58
CA CYS A 16 16.00 -8.62 -4.93
C CYS A 16 15.92 -7.49 -5.96
N LEU A 17 16.64 -6.39 -5.73
CA LEU A 17 16.67 -5.24 -6.64
C LEU A 17 17.20 -5.63 -8.01
N LEU A 18 18.36 -6.30 -8.06
CA LEU A 18 18.99 -6.71 -9.32
C LEU A 18 18.14 -7.71 -10.10
N ALA A 19 17.49 -8.65 -9.41
CA ALA A 19 16.60 -9.63 -10.06
C ALA A 19 15.39 -8.96 -10.73
N LYS A 20 15.02 -7.77 -10.29
CA LYS A 20 13.90 -6.97 -10.83
C LYS A 20 14.36 -5.81 -11.71
N SER A 21 15.61 -5.85 -12.14
CA SER A 21 16.23 -4.83 -12.99
C SER A 21 16.28 -3.43 -12.37
N TYR A 22 16.35 -3.34 -11.04
CA TYR A 22 16.59 -2.10 -10.33
C TYR A 22 18.07 -1.95 -9.98
N SER A 23 18.57 -0.71 -10.06
CA SER A 23 19.89 -0.37 -9.53
C SER A 23 19.85 -0.27 -8.01
N CYS A 24 20.98 -0.53 -7.36
CA CYS A 24 21.13 -0.30 -5.91
C CYS A 24 21.49 1.15 -5.57
N ASP A 25 21.67 2.03 -6.56
CA ASP A 25 22.11 3.41 -6.36
C ASP A 25 20.96 4.37 -6.09
N ASP A 26 19.78 4.10 -6.65
CA ASP A 26 18.57 4.90 -6.44
C ASP A 26 17.42 4.00 -6.01
N LEU A 27 17.08 4.05 -4.72
CA LEU A 27 16.01 3.22 -4.13
C LEU A 27 14.61 3.72 -4.45
N ASN A 28 14.48 4.92 -5.03
CA ASN A 28 13.21 5.50 -5.47
C ASN A 28 13.01 5.46 -6.98
N GLN A 29 13.88 4.74 -7.69
CA GLN A 29 13.79 4.61 -9.14
C GLN A 29 12.46 3.99 -9.57
N ARG A 30 12.05 4.31 -10.80
CA ARG A 30 10.81 3.82 -11.37
C ARG A 30 11.10 2.83 -12.49
N GLY A 31 10.56 1.62 -12.36
CA GLY A 31 10.63 0.57 -13.35
C GLY A 31 9.40 0.55 -14.25
N GLU A 32 9.06 -0.64 -14.71
CA GLU A 32 7.86 -0.89 -15.51
C GLU A 32 6.61 -0.35 -14.80
N ASN A 33 5.73 0.29 -15.54
CA ASN A 33 4.51 0.95 -15.04
C ASN A 33 4.76 2.00 -13.94
N GLY A 34 5.98 2.51 -13.84
CA GLY A 34 6.35 3.47 -12.80
C GLY A 34 6.46 2.86 -11.40
N ASP A 35 6.50 1.53 -11.29
CA ASP A 35 6.60 0.84 -10.01
C ASP A 35 7.98 1.08 -9.38
N THR A 36 7.99 1.40 -8.09
CA THR A 36 9.21 1.52 -7.29
C THR A 36 9.70 0.16 -6.77
N PRO A 37 10.96 0.05 -6.33
CA PRO A 37 11.44 -1.14 -5.62
C PRO A 37 10.55 -1.55 -4.45
N LEU A 38 10.06 -0.58 -3.67
CA LEU A 38 9.15 -0.83 -2.55
C LEU A 38 7.85 -1.52 -3.03
N MET A 39 7.26 -1.04 -4.11
CA MET A 39 6.02 -1.62 -4.67
C MET A 39 6.24 -3.06 -5.12
N LYS A 40 7.33 -3.32 -5.84
CA LYS A 40 7.64 -4.68 -6.33
C LYS A 40 7.91 -5.66 -5.18
N ALA A 41 8.71 -5.27 -4.20
CA ALA A 41 8.99 -6.10 -3.03
C ALA A 41 7.72 -6.35 -2.21
N THR A 42 6.86 -5.35 -2.08
CA THR A 42 5.57 -5.47 -1.38
C THR A 42 4.64 -6.44 -2.09
N ARG A 43 4.51 -6.33 -3.41
CA ARG A 43 3.67 -7.23 -4.22
C ARG A 43 4.06 -8.71 -4.03
N GLU A 44 5.35 -8.98 -3.92
CA GLU A 44 5.86 -10.35 -3.79
C GLU A 44 5.96 -10.84 -2.34
N GLY A 45 5.66 -10.01 -1.37
CA GLY A 45 5.65 -10.40 0.03
C GLY A 45 7.04 -10.48 0.66
N PHE A 46 8.03 -9.78 0.13
CA PHE A 46 9.40 -9.79 0.66
C PHE A 46 9.53 -8.86 1.87
N TYR A 47 9.03 -9.32 3.01
CA TYR A 47 8.93 -8.54 4.25
C TYR A 47 10.25 -7.88 4.65
N ALA A 48 11.34 -8.65 4.71
CA ALA A 48 12.64 -8.13 5.13
C ALA A 48 13.15 -7.03 4.19
N VAL A 49 12.94 -7.17 2.88
CA VAL A 49 13.32 -6.16 1.88
C VAL A 49 12.49 -4.89 2.06
N VAL A 50 11.17 -5.04 2.20
CA VAL A 50 10.27 -3.89 2.43
C VAL A 50 10.66 -3.15 3.70
N GLN A 51 10.91 -3.87 4.79
CA GLN A 51 11.33 -3.29 6.06
C GLN A 51 12.65 -2.51 5.92
N GLU A 52 13.63 -3.06 5.23
CA GLU A 52 14.90 -2.40 5.00
C GLU A 52 14.74 -1.14 4.14
N LEU A 53 13.99 -1.21 3.04
CA LEU A 53 13.73 -0.06 2.18
C LEU A 53 13.08 1.08 2.96
N ILE A 54 12.08 0.78 3.80
CA ILE A 54 11.44 1.77 4.65
C ILE A 54 12.45 2.38 5.62
N SER A 55 13.29 1.57 6.27
CA SER A 55 14.31 2.05 7.23
C SER A 55 15.35 2.96 6.57
N LEU A 56 15.61 2.78 5.28
CA LEU A 56 16.54 3.60 4.49
C LEU A 56 15.90 4.89 3.94
N GLY A 57 14.65 5.16 4.28
CA GLY A 57 13.99 6.42 3.98
C GLY A 57 13.48 6.55 2.54
N VAL A 58 13.12 5.44 1.88
CA VAL A 58 12.47 5.51 0.56
C VAL A 58 11.19 6.35 0.63
N ASP A 59 10.76 6.89 -0.50
CA ASP A 59 9.46 7.56 -0.60
C ASP A 59 8.34 6.53 -0.49
N ILE A 60 7.84 6.35 0.73
CA ILE A 60 6.77 5.38 1.03
C ILE A 60 5.45 5.74 0.31
N ASN A 61 5.26 7.02 -0.02
CA ASN A 61 4.04 7.54 -0.65
C ASN A 61 4.15 7.67 -2.17
N ALA A 62 5.22 7.14 -2.78
CA ALA A 62 5.34 7.10 -4.22
C ALA A 62 4.12 6.41 -4.86
N ARG A 63 3.71 6.90 -6.02
CA ARG A 63 2.58 6.38 -6.81
C ARG A 63 3.10 5.92 -8.16
N ASN A 64 2.60 4.79 -8.66
CA ASN A 64 2.93 4.32 -10.01
C ASN A 64 2.08 5.02 -11.07
N ASN A 65 2.16 4.56 -12.32
CA ASN A 65 1.41 5.17 -13.45
C ASN A 65 -0.10 5.02 -13.32
N ASP A 66 -0.59 4.06 -12.54
CA ASP A 66 -2.02 3.90 -12.23
C ASP A 66 -2.46 4.69 -11.00
N GLY A 67 -1.55 5.42 -10.38
CA GLY A 67 -1.80 6.17 -9.16
C GLY A 67 -1.85 5.32 -7.88
N ASN A 68 -1.44 4.06 -7.94
CA ASN A 68 -1.40 3.17 -6.78
C ASN A 68 -0.12 3.37 -5.98
N ASN A 69 -0.22 3.32 -4.65
CA ASN A 69 0.93 3.29 -3.74
C ASN A 69 1.21 1.85 -3.26
N ALA A 70 2.24 1.66 -2.42
CA ALA A 70 2.65 0.35 -1.93
C ALA A 70 1.54 -0.37 -1.11
N LEU A 71 0.66 0.36 -0.45
CA LEU A 71 -0.44 -0.25 0.32
C LEU A 71 -1.41 -1.03 -0.58
N TRP A 72 -1.67 -0.53 -1.78
CA TRP A 72 -2.48 -1.25 -2.77
C TRP A 72 -1.82 -2.57 -3.17
N PHE A 73 -0.49 -2.58 -3.34
CA PHE A 73 0.25 -3.79 -3.68
C PHE A 73 0.22 -4.83 -2.55
N ALA A 74 0.28 -4.39 -1.28
CA ALA A 74 0.14 -5.28 -0.13
C ALA A 74 -1.27 -5.89 -0.08
N TRP A 75 -2.30 -5.10 -0.34
CA TRP A 75 -3.68 -5.58 -0.44
C TRP A 75 -3.84 -6.57 -1.59
N PHE A 76 -3.37 -6.21 -2.78
CA PHE A 76 -3.47 -7.02 -3.99
C PHE A 76 -2.76 -8.37 -3.85
N GLY A 77 -1.56 -8.36 -3.26
CA GLY A 77 -0.77 -9.57 -2.98
C GLY A 77 -1.28 -10.39 -1.80
N ASN A 78 -2.29 -9.90 -1.09
CA ASN A 78 -2.84 -10.51 0.11
C ASN A 78 -1.82 -10.65 1.25
N HIS A 79 -0.93 -9.66 1.39
CA HIS A 79 0.14 -9.61 2.39
C HIS A 79 -0.29 -8.76 3.58
N PHE A 80 -1.05 -9.35 4.49
CA PHE A 80 -1.59 -8.68 5.67
C PHE A 80 -0.50 -8.12 6.60
N ASP A 81 0.59 -8.86 6.76
CA ASP A 81 1.77 -8.43 7.53
C ASP A 81 2.42 -7.17 6.95
N LEU A 82 2.53 -7.08 5.61
CA LEU A 82 3.06 -5.89 4.94
C LEU A 82 2.09 -4.71 5.01
N MET A 83 0.78 -4.95 5.00
CA MET A 83 -0.18 -3.88 5.25
C MET A 83 0.04 -3.27 6.64
N ASN A 84 0.21 -4.11 7.68
CA ASN A 84 0.53 -3.64 9.03
C ASN A 84 1.82 -2.82 9.06
N LEU A 85 2.88 -3.31 8.41
CA LEU A 85 4.18 -2.63 8.37
C LEU A 85 4.08 -1.26 7.71
N LEU A 86 3.43 -1.19 6.54
CA LEU A 86 3.27 0.07 5.79
C LEU A 86 2.40 1.07 6.56
N LEU A 87 1.33 0.62 7.19
CA LEU A 87 0.45 1.47 8.00
C LEU A 87 1.18 2.00 9.25
N ALA A 88 1.97 1.15 9.91
CA ALA A 88 2.82 1.57 11.04
C ALA A 88 3.89 2.59 10.62
N ALA A 89 4.34 2.54 9.38
CA ALA A 89 5.29 3.50 8.79
C ALA A 89 4.58 4.76 8.22
N HIS A 90 3.30 4.93 8.50
CA HIS A 90 2.49 6.09 8.12
C HIS A 90 2.33 6.31 6.61
N ILE A 91 2.22 5.23 5.84
CA ILE A 91 1.83 5.34 4.43
C ILE A 91 0.48 6.06 4.31
N ASN A 92 0.30 6.83 3.24
CA ASN A 92 -0.99 7.49 2.98
C ASN A 92 -2.09 6.46 2.73
N ILE A 93 -2.90 6.21 3.76
CA ILE A 93 -4.03 5.28 3.71
C ILE A 93 -5.15 5.75 2.78
N ASP A 94 -5.24 7.06 2.57
CA ASP A 94 -6.28 7.73 1.77
C ASP A 94 -5.87 7.96 0.32
N ASN A 95 -4.77 7.33 -0.13
CA ASN A 95 -4.35 7.43 -1.51
C ASN A 95 -5.47 7.00 -2.45
N GLN A 96 -5.85 7.89 -3.37
CA GLN A 96 -6.81 7.62 -4.43
C GLN A 96 -6.05 7.41 -5.74
N ASN A 97 -6.20 6.23 -6.33
CA ASN A 97 -5.58 5.94 -7.62
C ASN A 97 -6.24 6.71 -8.76
N ASP A 98 -5.89 6.43 -9.99
CA ASP A 98 -6.41 7.15 -11.17
C ASP A 98 -7.92 6.98 -11.37
N ASN A 99 -8.54 5.95 -10.76
CA ASN A 99 -9.99 5.79 -10.70
C ASN A 99 -10.63 6.49 -9.47
N GLY A 100 -9.84 7.20 -8.69
CA GLY A 100 -10.28 7.80 -7.43
C GLY A 100 -10.50 6.77 -6.31
N ALA A 101 -10.11 5.51 -6.51
CA ALA A 101 -10.35 4.43 -5.56
C ALA A 101 -9.28 4.37 -4.47
N THR A 102 -9.71 4.11 -3.24
CA THR A 102 -8.84 3.82 -2.09
C THR A 102 -8.73 2.32 -1.86
N VAL A 103 -7.72 1.89 -1.10
CA VAL A 103 -7.60 0.47 -0.69
C VAL A 103 -8.82 0.03 0.13
N LEU A 104 -9.41 0.92 0.94
CA LEU A 104 -10.64 0.61 1.67
C LEU A 104 -11.81 0.25 0.74
N MET A 105 -11.96 0.94 -0.38
CA MET A 105 -12.97 0.62 -1.40
C MET A 105 -12.76 -0.78 -1.99
N TYR A 106 -11.51 -1.12 -2.33
CA TYR A 106 -11.17 -2.46 -2.83
C TYR A 106 -11.42 -3.56 -1.79
N ALA A 107 -11.04 -3.32 -0.54
CA ALA A 107 -11.24 -4.26 0.55
C ALA A 107 -12.74 -4.50 0.82
N ALA A 108 -13.54 -3.43 0.79
CA ALA A 108 -15.00 -3.51 0.94
C ALA A 108 -15.64 -4.31 -0.19
N SER A 109 -15.25 -4.04 -1.44
CA SER A 109 -15.73 -4.75 -2.64
C SER A 109 -15.37 -6.23 -2.62
N ALA A 110 -14.18 -6.56 -2.13
CA ALA A 110 -13.74 -7.96 -2.00
C ALA A 110 -14.33 -8.69 -0.79
N GLY A 111 -15.07 -7.98 0.07
CA GLY A 111 -15.67 -8.56 1.28
C GLY A 111 -14.64 -9.01 2.33
N LYS A 112 -13.43 -8.46 2.29
CA LYS A 112 -12.33 -8.84 3.20
C LYS A 112 -12.47 -8.10 4.53
N THR A 113 -13.29 -8.63 5.41
CA THR A 113 -13.64 -8.05 6.72
C THR A 113 -12.40 -7.73 7.57
N GLU A 114 -11.42 -8.63 7.61
CA GLU A 114 -10.18 -8.42 8.39
C GLU A 114 -9.38 -7.21 7.89
N VAL A 115 -9.29 -7.06 6.56
CA VAL A 115 -8.59 -5.93 5.94
C VAL A 115 -9.34 -4.63 6.20
N VAL A 116 -10.67 -4.64 6.08
CA VAL A 116 -11.50 -3.46 6.39
C VAL A 116 -11.28 -3.02 7.84
N ASN A 117 -11.32 -3.97 8.78
CA ASN A 117 -11.07 -3.69 10.19
C ASN A 117 -9.67 -3.14 10.44
N LEU A 118 -8.65 -3.72 9.82
CA LEU A 118 -7.27 -3.22 9.92
C LEU A 118 -7.17 -1.77 9.45
N LEU A 119 -7.72 -1.48 8.28
CA LEU A 119 -7.68 -0.13 7.73
C LEU A 119 -8.39 0.87 8.65
N LEU A 120 -9.57 0.51 9.17
CA LEU A 120 -10.35 1.40 10.05
C LEU A 120 -9.63 1.71 11.37
N GLN A 121 -8.77 0.82 11.87
CA GLN A 121 -7.93 1.09 13.06
C GLN A 121 -6.95 2.25 12.84
N HIS A 122 -6.63 2.57 11.59
CA HIS A 122 -5.74 3.66 11.21
C HIS A 122 -6.49 4.91 10.75
N HIS A 123 -7.78 5.00 11.03
CA HIS A 123 -8.63 6.19 10.83
C HIS A 123 -8.59 6.77 9.41
N PRO A 124 -8.90 5.98 8.36
CA PRO A 124 -8.99 6.49 6.98
C PRO A 124 -10.17 7.46 6.83
N ASN A 125 -10.11 8.30 5.81
CA ASN A 125 -11.26 9.11 5.41
C ASN A 125 -12.27 8.24 4.66
N ILE A 126 -13.26 7.72 5.38
CA ILE A 126 -14.31 6.83 4.82
C ILE A 126 -15.28 7.55 3.88
N ASN A 127 -15.23 8.87 3.80
CA ASN A 127 -16.13 9.68 2.96
C ASN A 127 -15.54 10.04 1.62
N LEU A 128 -14.31 9.61 1.32
CA LEU A 128 -13.73 9.79 -0.01
C LEU A 128 -14.57 9.08 -1.06
N LYS A 129 -14.71 9.71 -2.20
CA LYS A 129 -15.46 9.20 -3.35
C LYS A 129 -14.54 8.92 -4.51
N ASN A 130 -14.81 7.83 -5.22
CA ASN A 130 -14.12 7.54 -6.48
C ASN A 130 -14.68 8.42 -7.63
N LEU A 131 -14.20 8.23 -8.85
CA LEU A 131 -14.64 9.01 -10.01
C LEU A 131 -16.12 8.80 -10.38
N ASP A 132 -16.72 7.70 -9.93
CA ASP A 132 -18.15 7.40 -10.13
C ASP A 132 -19.02 7.89 -8.96
N ASP A 133 -18.45 8.68 -8.05
CA ASP A 133 -19.12 9.29 -6.88
C ASP A 133 -19.50 8.30 -5.77
N PHE A 134 -18.87 7.10 -5.74
CA PHE A 134 -19.09 6.09 -4.72
C PHE A 134 -18.08 6.15 -3.57
N LYS A 135 -18.57 5.93 -2.35
CA LYS A 135 -17.78 5.75 -1.13
C LYS A 135 -17.48 4.27 -0.86
N ALA A 136 -16.57 3.99 0.07
CA ALA A 136 -16.26 2.60 0.46
C ALA A 136 -17.50 1.80 0.88
N ILE A 137 -18.44 2.42 1.60
CA ILE A 137 -19.68 1.75 2.04
C ILE A 137 -20.54 1.28 0.87
N ASP A 138 -20.52 1.99 -0.25
CA ASP A 138 -21.30 1.63 -1.45
C ASP A 138 -20.78 0.35 -2.11
N PHE A 139 -19.52 -0.02 -1.82
CA PHE A 139 -18.89 -1.24 -2.33
C PHE A 139 -19.04 -2.45 -1.40
N ALA A 140 -19.63 -2.29 -0.21
CA ALA A 140 -19.74 -3.38 0.75
C ALA A 140 -20.43 -4.60 0.13
N SER A 141 -19.69 -5.68 -0.06
CA SER A 141 -20.16 -6.88 -0.77
C SER A 141 -20.81 -7.92 0.15
N ASN A 142 -20.75 -7.71 1.47
CA ASN A 142 -21.42 -8.57 2.44
C ASN A 142 -21.95 -7.76 3.64
N VAL A 143 -22.83 -8.38 4.40
CA VAL A 143 -23.51 -7.74 5.55
C VAL A 143 -22.53 -7.29 6.63
N GLU A 144 -21.48 -8.06 6.86
CA GLU A 144 -20.50 -7.74 7.90
C GLU A 144 -19.72 -6.47 7.56
N VAL A 145 -19.19 -6.37 6.34
CA VAL A 145 -18.49 -5.16 5.87
C VAL A 145 -19.42 -3.94 5.90
N LEU A 146 -20.67 -4.12 5.46
CA LEU A 146 -21.65 -3.05 5.51
C LEU A 146 -21.88 -2.56 6.95
N ARG A 147 -22.03 -3.50 7.90
CA ARG A 147 -22.23 -3.19 9.32
C ARG A 147 -21.02 -2.41 9.90
N ILE A 148 -19.83 -2.90 9.61
CA ILE A 148 -18.58 -2.27 10.10
C ILE A 148 -18.46 -0.84 9.57
N LEU A 149 -18.68 -0.62 8.27
CA LEU A 149 -18.58 0.70 7.67
C LEU A 149 -19.68 1.65 8.16
N LYS A 150 -20.90 1.15 8.38
CA LYS A 150 -21.98 1.94 9.01
C LYS A 150 -21.61 2.38 10.43
N ASN A 151 -21.04 1.47 11.23
CA ASN A 151 -20.60 1.78 12.58
C ASN A 151 -19.46 2.81 12.57
N ALA A 152 -18.50 2.68 11.66
CA ALA A 152 -17.43 3.66 11.49
C ALA A 152 -17.98 5.05 11.16
N SER A 153 -19.01 5.15 10.30
CA SER A 153 -19.65 6.42 9.96
C SER A 153 -20.24 7.14 11.16
N LYS A 154 -20.74 6.40 12.16
CA LYS A 154 -21.29 6.96 13.39
C LYS A 154 -20.18 7.45 14.34
N SER A 155 -19.01 6.81 14.34
CA SER A 155 -17.90 7.13 15.23
C SER A 155 -17.14 8.39 14.82
N TYR A 156 -17.28 8.83 13.56
CA TYR A 156 -16.62 10.01 13.02
C TYR A 156 -17.47 11.29 13.09
N LEU A 157 -18.62 11.23 13.73
CA LEU A 157 -19.49 12.41 13.95
C LEU A 157 -19.08 13.20 15.20
#